data_d103fe061e451c59d837b437a5531f4e
#
_entry.id   d103fe061e451c59d837b437a5531f4e
#
_cell.length_a   1.000
_cell.length_b   1.000
_cell.length_c   1.000
_cell.angle_alpha   90.00
_cell.angle_beta   90.00
_cell.angle_gamma   90.00
#
_symmetry.space_group_name_H-M   'P 1'
#
loop_
_entity.id
_entity.type
_entity.pdbx_description
1 polymer ?
#
loop_
_entity_poly.entity_id
_entity_poly.type
_entity_poly.pdbx_seq_one_letter_code
_entity_poly.pdbx_strand_id
1 'polypeptide(L)'
;MGNIDILEKLEEYSKAGYVPMHMPGGKRNTEYASTSELDITEIDGFDNMHNADGIIKNASDRAAKLYGADKTLMLVNGSTAGILSAICGATKRKGKIIVARNCHVSVYNALIMAQLEPVYVIPEVDNDTGIYRGLSLEQIRKCVENNRDAQAVIITSPTYEGVVSEVREIASYLHEKGIPLIVDEAHGAHFEFSEEFPESAVKAGADIVINSIHKTLPALTQTALLHISGNYVDYDLSLIHI
;
A
#
# COMPACT_ATOMS: atom_id res chain seq x y z
N MET A 1 25.84 26.66 17.51
CA MET A 1 24.44 26.31 17.22
C MET A 1 23.92 25.56 18.44
N GLY A 2 22.99 26.19 19.21
CA GLY A 2 22.40 25.55 20.37
C GLY A 2 21.62 24.30 19.99
N ASN A 3 21.64 23.27 20.83
CA ASN A 3 20.76 22.10 20.70
C ASN A 3 19.32 22.58 20.89
N ILE A 4 18.58 22.79 19.79
CA ILE A 4 17.15 23.04 19.84
C ILE A 4 16.51 21.66 20.01
N ASP A 5 15.62 21.51 21.01
CA ASP A 5 14.84 20.31 21.24
C ASP A 5 13.94 20.04 19.99
N ILE A 6 13.74 18.77 19.64
CA ILE A 6 12.91 18.36 18.51
C ILE A 6 11.49 18.92 18.66
N LEU A 7 10.93 18.87 19.87
CA LEU A 7 9.60 19.40 20.17
C LEU A 7 9.53 20.91 19.92
N GLU A 8 10.50 21.67 20.45
CA GLU A 8 10.61 23.12 20.27
C GLU A 8 10.68 23.48 18.79
N LYS A 9 11.51 22.76 18.02
CA LYS A 9 11.62 22.95 16.57
C LYS A 9 10.34 22.64 15.81
N LEU A 10 9.59 21.62 16.22
CA LEU A 10 8.29 21.27 15.64
C LEU A 10 7.24 22.34 15.97
N GLU A 11 7.25 22.88 17.18
CA GLU A 11 6.37 23.98 17.57
C GLU A 11 6.67 25.27 16.83
N GLU A 12 7.95 25.64 16.69
CA GLU A 12 8.39 26.80 15.89
C GLU A 12 7.94 26.64 14.43
N TYR A 13 8.17 25.47 13.84
CA TYR A 13 7.75 25.16 12.48
C TYR A 13 6.21 25.21 12.35
N SER A 14 5.47 24.72 13.35
CA SER A 14 4.02 24.80 13.38
C SER A 14 3.49 26.23 13.34
N LYS A 15 4.17 27.17 14.05
CA LYS A 15 3.81 28.58 14.16
C LYS A 15 4.25 29.42 12.96
N ALA A 16 5.15 28.93 12.11
CA ALA A 16 5.75 29.70 11.00
C ALA A 16 4.79 29.99 9.83
N GLY A 17 3.57 29.45 9.83
CA GLY A 17 2.53 29.75 8.84
C GLY A 17 2.77 29.18 7.43
N TYR A 18 3.73 28.26 7.26
CA TYR A 18 3.95 27.59 5.98
C TYR A 18 2.76 26.73 5.59
N VAL A 19 2.41 26.73 4.32
CA VAL A 19 1.42 25.78 3.77
C VAL A 19 2.04 24.39 3.75
N PRO A 20 1.44 23.40 4.44
CA PRO A 20 2.04 22.07 4.58
C PRO A 20 1.83 21.22 3.32
N MET A 21 2.61 21.46 2.28
CA MET A 21 2.56 20.68 1.02
C MET A 21 3.19 19.28 1.15
N HIS A 22 3.93 19.04 2.23
CA HIS A 22 4.50 17.75 2.57
C HIS A 22 3.51 16.85 3.33
N MET A 23 3.80 15.55 3.44
CA MET A 23 3.09 14.63 4.32
C MET A 23 3.30 14.98 5.82
N PRO A 24 2.35 14.65 6.73
CA PRO A 24 1.18 13.80 6.54
C PRO A 24 -0.05 14.51 5.94
N GLY A 25 -1.04 13.71 5.50
CA GLY A 25 -2.29 14.17 4.89
C GLY A 25 -3.20 15.00 5.81
N GLY A 26 -3.04 14.91 7.12
CA GLY A 26 -3.78 15.69 8.12
C GLY A 26 -3.58 17.21 8.03
N LYS A 27 -2.52 17.66 7.36
CA LYS A 27 -2.26 19.07 7.04
C LYS A 27 -2.43 20.03 8.22
N ARG A 28 -2.02 19.61 9.42
CA ARG A 28 -2.14 20.36 10.68
C ARG A 28 -3.56 20.70 11.10
N ASN A 29 -4.56 19.94 10.65
CA ASN A 29 -5.92 20.13 11.10
C ASN A 29 -6.04 19.71 12.57
N THR A 30 -6.23 20.69 13.47
CA THR A 30 -6.29 20.52 14.93
C THR A 30 -7.62 19.95 15.43
N GLU A 31 -8.62 19.78 14.57
CA GLU A 31 -9.87 19.09 14.91
C GLU A 31 -9.67 17.61 15.28
N TYR A 32 -8.52 17.04 14.91
CA TYR A 32 -8.15 15.67 15.23
C TYR A 32 -7.28 15.57 16.50
N ALA A 33 -7.65 16.23 17.56
CA ALA A 33 -7.29 16.03 18.98
C ALA A 33 -5.82 15.73 19.37
N SER A 34 -5.54 15.95 20.64
CA SER A 34 -4.33 15.49 21.35
C SER A 34 -4.25 13.95 21.30
N THR A 35 -3.26 13.41 20.56
CA THR A 35 -3.07 11.97 20.42
C THR A 35 -2.73 11.27 21.73
N SER A 36 -2.18 11.98 22.70
CA SER A 36 -1.78 11.41 23.99
C SER A 36 -2.95 11.00 24.89
N GLU A 37 -4.12 11.61 24.73
CA GLU A 37 -5.32 11.25 25.49
C GLU A 37 -6.05 10.04 24.90
N LEU A 38 -5.71 9.66 23.67
CA LEU A 38 -6.34 8.56 22.92
C LEU A 38 -5.43 7.33 22.81
N ASP A 39 -4.22 7.42 23.36
CA ASP A 39 -3.25 6.33 23.32
C ASP A 39 -3.56 5.30 24.40
N ILE A 40 -4.02 4.11 23.96
CA ILE A 40 -4.43 3.00 24.84
C ILE A 40 -3.84 1.68 24.35
N THR A 41 -3.89 0.65 25.20
CA THR A 41 -3.58 -0.74 24.85
C THR A 41 -4.85 -1.60 24.81
N GLU A 42 -4.72 -2.92 24.76
CA GLU A 42 -5.84 -3.88 24.84
C GLU A 42 -6.41 -3.92 26.26
N ILE A 43 -7.40 -3.08 26.54
CA ILE A 43 -8.13 -3.01 27.80
C ILE A 43 -9.58 -3.47 27.63
N ASP A 44 -10.25 -3.82 28.72
CA ASP A 44 -11.66 -4.26 28.69
C ASP A 44 -12.55 -3.24 27.98
N GLY A 45 -13.33 -3.72 27.00
CA GLY A 45 -14.19 -2.89 26.16
C GLY A 45 -13.51 -2.31 24.90
N PHE A 46 -12.20 -2.55 24.73
CA PHE A 46 -11.45 -2.23 23.52
C PHE A 46 -10.92 -3.53 22.88
N ASP A 47 -10.68 -3.47 21.59
CA ASP A 47 -10.41 -4.62 20.74
C ASP A 47 -8.90 -4.96 20.72
N ASN A 48 -8.53 -6.08 20.06
CA ASN A 48 -7.16 -6.51 19.82
C ASN A 48 -6.90 -6.57 18.30
N MET A 49 -5.84 -5.93 17.83
CA MET A 49 -5.54 -5.84 16.39
C MET A 49 -5.32 -7.20 15.72
N HIS A 50 -4.74 -8.17 16.45
CA HIS A 50 -4.43 -9.50 15.90
C HIS A 50 -5.58 -10.50 16.04
N ASN A 51 -6.62 -10.17 16.81
CA ASN A 51 -7.81 -10.98 17.00
C ASN A 51 -9.04 -10.08 17.15
N ALA A 52 -9.27 -9.23 16.17
CA ALA A 52 -10.30 -8.20 16.21
C ALA A 52 -11.71 -8.81 16.18
N ASP A 53 -12.54 -8.47 17.16
CA ASP A 53 -13.94 -8.90 17.27
C ASP A 53 -14.90 -7.75 17.64
N GLY A 54 -14.36 -6.54 17.89
CA GLY A 54 -15.07 -5.36 18.38
C GLY A 54 -14.90 -4.12 17.50
N ILE A 55 -14.40 -3.02 18.08
CA ILE A 55 -14.32 -1.69 17.44
C ILE A 55 -13.33 -1.67 16.27
N ILE A 56 -12.20 -2.38 16.38
CA ILE A 56 -11.20 -2.48 15.31
C ILE A 56 -11.78 -3.29 14.15
N LYS A 57 -12.42 -4.44 14.44
CA LYS A 57 -13.10 -5.22 13.42
C LYS A 57 -14.15 -4.39 12.68
N ASN A 58 -15.00 -3.67 13.40
CA ASN A 58 -16.04 -2.84 12.81
C ASN A 58 -15.44 -1.73 11.93
N ALA A 59 -14.32 -1.15 12.32
CA ALA A 59 -13.62 -0.14 11.53
C ALA A 59 -12.99 -0.75 10.27
N SER A 60 -12.37 -1.92 10.38
CA SER A 60 -11.81 -2.69 9.26
C SER A 60 -12.90 -3.11 8.26
N ASP A 61 -14.05 -3.60 8.74
CA ASP A 61 -15.18 -4.00 7.90
C ASP A 61 -15.78 -2.77 7.15
N ARG A 62 -15.85 -1.60 7.81
CA ARG A 62 -16.27 -0.35 7.14
C ARG A 62 -15.27 0.08 6.07
N ALA A 63 -13.97 -0.01 6.34
CA ALA A 63 -12.94 0.29 5.36
C ALA A 63 -13.00 -0.68 4.17
N ALA A 64 -13.15 -1.99 4.41
CA ALA A 64 -13.31 -2.98 3.38
C ALA A 64 -14.52 -2.67 2.47
N LYS A 65 -15.66 -2.38 3.08
CA LYS A 65 -16.88 -1.99 2.34
C LYS A 65 -16.69 -0.72 1.53
N LEU A 66 -15.99 0.28 2.08
CA LEU A 66 -15.75 1.56 1.41
C LEU A 66 -14.89 1.39 0.16
N TYR A 67 -13.80 0.62 0.26
CA TYR A 67 -12.89 0.37 -0.86
C TYR A 67 -13.36 -0.77 -1.79
N GLY A 68 -14.39 -1.53 -1.40
CA GLY A 68 -14.88 -2.67 -2.18
C GLY A 68 -14.00 -3.92 -2.07
N ALA A 69 -13.22 -4.04 -1.01
CA ALA A 69 -12.40 -5.21 -0.71
C ALA A 69 -13.19 -6.27 0.09
N ASP A 70 -12.78 -7.54 0.02
CA ASP A 70 -13.35 -8.60 0.87
C ASP A 70 -12.93 -8.43 2.33
N LYS A 71 -11.67 -8.03 2.55
CA LYS A 71 -11.10 -7.76 3.87
C LYS A 71 -10.16 -6.56 3.82
N THR A 72 -10.08 -5.83 4.93
CA THR A 72 -9.13 -4.73 5.12
C THR A 72 -8.46 -4.87 6.48
N LEU A 73 -7.14 -4.75 6.51
CA LEU A 73 -6.33 -4.74 7.72
C LEU A 73 -5.75 -3.33 7.95
N MET A 74 -5.82 -2.87 9.20
CA MET A 74 -5.17 -1.63 9.62
C MET A 74 -3.71 -1.92 9.94
N LEU A 75 -2.80 -1.14 9.35
CA LEU A 75 -1.36 -1.32 9.52
C LEU A 75 -0.80 -0.25 10.46
N VAL A 76 -0.08 -0.66 11.49
CA VAL A 76 0.55 0.24 12.47
C VAL A 76 1.98 0.65 12.10
N ASN A 77 2.64 -0.10 11.23
CA ASN A 77 4.01 0.17 10.74
C ASN A 77 4.06 0.65 9.28
N GLY A 78 3.00 1.35 8.86
CA GLY A 78 2.90 1.94 7.53
C GLY A 78 2.75 0.91 6.42
N SER A 79 2.69 1.40 5.18
CA SER A 79 2.63 0.56 3.98
C SER A 79 3.84 -0.36 3.81
N THR A 80 4.98 -0.03 4.43
CA THR A 80 6.16 -0.92 4.43
C THR A 80 5.82 -2.28 5.01
N ALA A 81 5.16 -2.34 6.19
CA ALA A 81 4.72 -3.62 6.78
C ALA A 81 3.73 -4.34 5.85
N GLY A 82 2.78 -3.61 5.27
CA GLY A 82 1.82 -4.15 4.31
C GLY A 82 2.48 -4.78 3.08
N ILE A 83 3.48 -4.12 2.50
CA ILE A 83 4.23 -4.65 1.35
C ILE A 83 5.01 -5.91 1.72
N LEU A 84 5.71 -5.92 2.88
CA LEU A 84 6.41 -7.09 3.37
C LEU A 84 5.45 -8.27 3.56
N SER A 85 4.32 -8.03 4.23
CA SER A 85 3.29 -9.04 4.50
C SER A 85 2.64 -9.56 3.21
N ALA A 86 2.29 -8.66 2.29
CA ALA A 86 1.69 -9.01 1.00
C ALA A 86 2.60 -9.95 0.19
N ILE A 87 3.88 -9.59 0.07
CA ILE A 87 4.85 -10.40 -0.69
C ILE A 87 5.08 -11.74 0.01
N CYS A 88 5.29 -11.76 1.34
CA CYS A 88 5.50 -13.00 2.08
C CYS A 88 4.25 -13.90 2.09
N GLY A 89 3.05 -13.33 2.14
CA GLY A 89 1.78 -14.08 2.09
C GLY A 89 1.45 -14.62 0.70
N ALA A 90 1.89 -13.95 -0.37
CA ALA A 90 1.62 -14.35 -1.74
C ALA A 90 2.70 -15.28 -2.34
N THR A 91 3.84 -15.44 -1.68
CA THR A 91 4.98 -16.20 -2.22
C THR A 91 5.54 -17.21 -1.24
N LYS A 92 6.11 -18.27 -1.77
CA LYS A 92 6.92 -19.22 -0.99
C LYS A 92 8.38 -18.77 -0.98
N ARG A 93 9.06 -18.99 0.11
CA ARG A 93 10.51 -18.70 0.23
C ARG A 93 11.29 -19.30 -0.95
N LYS A 94 12.21 -18.53 -1.52
CA LYS A 94 12.99 -18.86 -2.73
C LYS A 94 12.15 -19.00 -4.00
N GLY A 95 10.89 -18.54 -3.98
CA GLY A 95 10.05 -18.50 -5.17
C GLY A 95 10.42 -17.35 -6.09
N LYS A 96 9.85 -17.37 -7.29
CA LYS A 96 10.02 -16.32 -8.28
C LYS A 96 8.89 -15.31 -8.19
N ILE A 97 9.20 -14.02 -8.31
CA ILE A 97 8.23 -12.93 -8.31
C ILE A 97 8.57 -11.90 -9.39
N ILE A 98 7.55 -11.42 -10.09
CA ILE A 98 7.70 -10.34 -11.07
C ILE A 98 7.50 -8.99 -10.36
N VAL A 99 8.44 -8.05 -10.56
CA VAL A 99 8.55 -6.81 -9.78
C VAL A 99 8.71 -5.62 -10.70
N ALA A 100 7.88 -4.59 -10.56
CA ALA A 100 8.11 -3.30 -11.19
C ALA A 100 9.42 -2.68 -10.69
N ARG A 101 10.34 -2.29 -11.59
CA ARG A 101 11.68 -1.84 -11.19
C ARG A 101 11.68 -0.50 -10.46
N ASN A 102 10.64 0.30 -10.62
CA ASN A 102 10.42 1.58 -9.93
C ASN A 102 9.70 1.44 -8.58
N CYS A 103 9.71 0.24 -7.98
CA CYS A 103 9.05 -0.02 -6.70
C CYS A 103 9.79 0.62 -5.52
N HIS A 104 9.07 0.76 -4.41
CA HIS A 104 9.62 1.25 -3.14
C HIS A 104 10.63 0.27 -2.54
N VAL A 105 11.58 0.78 -1.73
CA VAL A 105 12.64 -0.01 -1.08
C VAL A 105 12.12 -1.17 -0.23
N SER A 106 10.90 -1.08 0.31
CA SER A 106 10.25 -2.16 1.07
C SER A 106 10.07 -3.44 0.25
N VAL A 107 9.84 -3.33 -1.06
CA VAL A 107 9.77 -4.48 -1.96
C VAL A 107 11.12 -5.22 -1.99
N TYR A 108 12.23 -4.50 -2.14
CA TYR A 108 13.57 -5.11 -2.11
C TYR A 108 13.86 -5.77 -0.76
N ASN A 109 13.43 -5.17 0.34
CA ASN A 109 13.56 -5.77 1.66
C ASN A 109 12.79 -7.10 1.75
N ALA A 110 11.56 -7.17 1.22
CA ALA A 110 10.80 -8.41 1.15
C ALA A 110 11.50 -9.50 0.31
N LEU A 111 12.06 -9.11 -0.85
CA LEU A 111 12.83 -10.03 -1.70
C LEU A 111 13.99 -10.66 -0.94
N ILE A 112 14.73 -9.86 -0.17
CA ILE A 112 15.87 -10.33 0.64
C ILE A 112 15.39 -11.24 1.77
N MET A 113 14.36 -10.83 2.53
CA MET A 113 13.81 -11.58 3.66
C MET A 113 13.29 -12.95 3.25
N ALA A 114 12.52 -13.02 2.19
CA ALA A 114 11.95 -14.26 1.66
C ALA A 114 12.90 -15.00 0.70
N GLN A 115 14.09 -14.43 0.42
CA GLN A 115 15.07 -14.99 -0.53
C GLN A 115 14.48 -15.23 -1.93
N LEU A 116 13.60 -14.34 -2.39
CA LEU A 116 12.91 -14.48 -3.67
C LEU A 116 13.84 -14.22 -4.85
N GLU A 117 13.54 -14.85 -5.98
CA GLU A 117 14.14 -14.58 -7.27
C GLU A 117 13.32 -13.51 -8.01
N PRO A 118 13.78 -12.24 -8.09
CA PRO A 118 13.04 -11.19 -8.75
C PRO A 118 13.24 -11.21 -10.26
N VAL A 119 12.16 -11.09 -11.00
CA VAL A 119 12.16 -10.78 -12.43
C VAL A 119 11.64 -9.35 -12.60
N TYR A 120 12.49 -8.46 -13.10
CA TYR A 120 12.13 -7.03 -13.17
C TYR A 120 11.41 -6.68 -14.47
N VAL A 121 10.28 -5.97 -14.32
CA VAL A 121 9.66 -5.21 -15.41
C VAL A 121 10.10 -3.76 -15.30
N ILE A 122 10.70 -3.24 -16.35
CA ILE A 122 11.21 -1.87 -16.39
C ILE A 122 10.15 -1.00 -17.06
N PRO A 123 9.54 -0.05 -16.33
CA PRO A 123 8.63 0.92 -16.95
C PRO A 123 9.34 1.77 -18.00
N GLU A 124 8.64 2.13 -19.04
CA GLU A 124 9.14 3.08 -20.03
C GLU A 124 9.27 4.48 -19.40
N VAL A 125 10.24 5.24 -19.90
CA VAL A 125 10.41 6.64 -19.52
C VAL A 125 9.81 7.51 -20.62
N ASP A 126 9.00 8.48 -20.23
CA ASP A 126 8.54 9.50 -21.14
C ASP A 126 9.70 10.45 -21.50
N ASN A 127 10.02 10.55 -22.78
CA ASN A 127 11.21 11.28 -23.24
C ASN A 127 11.12 12.80 -23.04
N ASP A 128 9.90 13.34 -22.96
CA ASP A 128 9.69 14.78 -22.83
C ASP A 128 9.77 15.23 -21.37
N THR A 129 9.26 14.41 -20.46
CA THR A 129 9.17 14.72 -19.03
C THR A 129 10.24 14.03 -18.17
N GLY A 130 10.84 12.95 -18.65
CA GLY A 130 11.76 12.12 -17.88
C GLY A 130 11.06 11.26 -16.81
N ILE A 131 9.73 11.21 -16.80
CA ILE A 131 8.92 10.50 -15.81
C ILE A 131 8.65 9.06 -16.28
N TYR A 132 8.63 8.12 -15.37
CA TYR A 132 8.21 6.75 -15.65
C TYR A 132 6.73 6.69 -16.02
N ARG A 133 6.43 6.03 -17.14
CA ARG A 133 5.07 5.68 -17.53
C ARG A 133 4.51 4.57 -16.65
N GLY A 134 3.18 4.43 -16.63
CA GLY A 134 2.51 3.27 -16.07
C GLY A 134 2.90 2.00 -16.82
N LEU A 135 2.83 0.86 -16.13
CA LEU A 135 3.02 -0.44 -16.76
C LEU A 135 1.81 -0.82 -17.60
N SER A 136 2.06 -1.31 -18.81
CA SER A 136 1.04 -1.83 -19.71
C SER A 136 0.86 -3.35 -19.54
N LEU A 137 -0.31 -3.86 -19.95
CA LEU A 137 -0.57 -5.29 -20.03
C LEU A 137 0.50 -6.01 -20.87
N GLU A 138 0.93 -5.41 -21.99
CA GLU A 138 1.90 -6.04 -22.90
C GLU A 138 3.26 -6.29 -22.22
N GLN A 139 3.74 -5.34 -21.42
CA GLN A 139 4.98 -5.49 -20.65
C GLN A 139 4.88 -6.63 -19.63
N ILE A 140 3.76 -6.71 -18.90
CA ILE A 140 3.52 -7.78 -17.92
C ILE A 140 3.36 -9.12 -18.62
N ARG A 141 2.58 -9.21 -19.70
CA ARG A 141 2.37 -10.42 -20.50
C ARG A 141 3.69 -11.02 -20.95
N LYS A 142 4.54 -10.21 -21.59
CA LYS A 142 5.86 -10.66 -22.06
C LYS A 142 6.71 -11.21 -20.93
N CYS A 143 6.65 -10.58 -19.75
CA CYS A 143 7.40 -11.02 -18.58
C CYS A 143 6.87 -12.36 -18.04
N VAL A 144 5.56 -12.51 -17.88
CA VAL A 144 4.88 -13.73 -17.39
C VAL A 144 5.11 -14.91 -18.33
N GLU A 145 4.97 -14.71 -19.65
CA GLU A 145 5.15 -15.78 -20.63
C GLU A 145 6.55 -16.40 -20.59
N ASN A 146 7.56 -15.61 -20.26
CA ASN A 146 8.95 -16.05 -20.08
C ASN A 146 9.23 -16.57 -18.66
N ASN A 147 8.32 -16.41 -17.69
CA ASN A 147 8.48 -16.77 -16.30
C ASN A 147 7.20 -17.37 -15.73
N ARG A 148 6.75 -18.47 -16.30
CA ARG A 148 5.47 -19.12 -15.95
C ARG A 148 5.42 -19.69 -14.53
N ASP A 149 6.55 -19.79 -13.86
CA ASP A 149 6.73 -20.22 -12.48
C ASP A 149 6.69 -19.04 -11.48
N ALA A 150 6.45 -17.83 -11.95
CA ALA A 150 6.24 -16.67 -11.06
C ALA A 150 5.02 -16.88 -10.18
N GLN A 151 5.18 -16.62 -8.88
CA GLN A 151 4.15 -16.87 -7.86
C GLN A 151 3.26 -15.65 -7.63
N ALA A 152 3.76 -14.46 -7.92
CA ALA A 152 3.02 -13.19 -7.81
C ALA A 152 3.63 -12.14 -8.74
N VAL A 153 2.86 -11.08 -8.99
CA VAL A 153 3.31 -9.85 -9.63
C VAL A 153 3.09 -8.70 -8.65
N ILE A 154 4.09 -7.83 -8.47
CA ILE A 154 3.94 -6.59 -7.71
C ILE A 154 4.28 -5.38 -8.55
N ILE A 155 3.38 -4.40 -8.58
CA ILE A 155 3.53 -3.13 -9.27
C ILE A 155 3.26 -1.95 -8.32
N THR A 156 3.75 -0.76 -8.70
CA THR A 156 3.43 0.51 -8.01
C THR A 156 2.51 1.33 -8.91
N SER A 157 1.28 1.56 -8.45
CA SER A 157 0.28 2.35 -9.17
C SER A 157 -0.68 3.02 -8.18
N PRO A 158 -0.75 4.37 -8.16
CA PRO A 158 0.05 5.27 -8.98
C PRO A 158 1.54 5.29 -8.59
N THR A 159 2.39 5.75 -9.51
CA THR A 159 3.79 6.07 -9.20
C THR A 159 3.88 7.28 -8.26
N TYR A 160 5.09 7.62 -7.81
CA TYR A 160 5.31 8.83 -7.00
C TYR A 160 4.84 10.10 -7.71
N GLU A 161 4.97 10.14 -9.04
CA GLU A 161 4.55 11.26 -9.90
C GLU A 161 3.05 11.26 -10.23
N GLY A 162 2.32 10.22 -9.80
CA GLY A 162 0.87 10.10 -10.01
C GLY A 162 0.46 9.35 -11.28
N VAL A 163 1.38 8.66 -11.95
CA VAL A 163 1.07 7.90 -13.17
C VAL A 163 0.49 6.53 -12.81
N VAL A 164 -0.67 6.19 -13.37
CA VAL A 164 -1.35 4.90 -13.14
C VAL A 164 -1.01 3.88 -14.24
N SER A 165 -1.01 2.60 -13.87
CA SER A 165 -0.82 1.45 -14.76
C SER A 165 -2.17 0.88 -15.23
N GLU A 166 -2.16 0.01 -16.23
CA GLU A 166 -3.34 -0.72 -16.73
C GLU A 166 -3.75 -1.86 -15.77
N VAL A 167 -4.09 -1.48 -14.52
CA VAL A 167 -4.28 -2.43 -13.41
C VAL A 167 -5.36 -3.46 -13.71
N ARG A 168 -6.50 -3.04 -14.29
CA ARG A 168 -7.64 -3.90 -14.60
C ARG A 168 -7.28 -4.97 -15.63
N GLU A 169 -6.64 -4.58 -16.70
CA GLU A 169 -6.23 -5.48 -17.78
C GLU A 169 -5.14 -6.43 -17.28
N ILE A 170 -4.20 -5.93 -16.48
CA ILE A 170 -3.14 -6.73 -15.85
C ILE A 170 -3.74 -7.76 -14.90
N ALA A 171 -4.65 -7.36 -13.99
CA ALA A 171 -5.31 -8.27 -13.05
C ALA A 171 -6.07 -9.37 -13.78
N SER A 172 -6.89 -9.01 -14.76
CA SER A 172 -7.67 -9.97 -15.55
C SER A 172 -6.76 -11.02 -16.22
N TYR A 173 -5.68 -10.59 -16.86
CA TYR A 173 -4.72 -11.49 -17.49
C TYR A 173 -4.02 -12.42 -16.49
N LEU A 174 -3.60 -11.87 -15.34
CA LEU A 174 -2.90 -12.64 -14.30
C LEU A 174 -3.82 -13.70 -13.68
N HIS A 175 -5.09 -13.38 -13.48
CA HIS A 175 -6.11 -14.34 -12.98
C HIS A 175 -6.30 -15.52 -13.92
N GLU A 176 -6.27 -15.32 -15.25
CA GLU A 176 -6.27 -16.43 -16.21
C GLU A 176 -5.08 -17.39 -16.06
N LYS A 177 -3.99 -16.92 -15.47
CA LYS A 177 -2.78 -17.70 -15.20
C LYS A 177 -2.69 -18.23 -13.77
N GLY A 178 -3.64 -17.85 -12.90
CA GLY A 178 -3.63 -18.20 -11.48
C GLY A 178 -2.52 -17.49 -10.70
N ILE A 179 -2.12 -16.28 -11.13
CA ILE A 179 -1.06 -15.47 -10.51
C ILE A 179 -1.71 -14.27 -9.84
N PRO A 180 -1.52 -14.05 -8.53
CA PRO A 180 -2.02 -12.88 -7.83
C PRO A 180 -1.29 -11.59 -8.21
N LEU A 181 -2.05 -10.47 -8.24
CA LEU A 181 -1.55 -9.12 -8.42
C LEU A 181 -1.51 -8.37 -7.09
N ILE A 182 -0.34 -7.91 -6.71
CA ILE A 182 -0.12 -7.00 -5.58
C ILE A 182 0.10 -5.60 -6.13
N VAL A 183 -0.64 -4.60 -5.60
CA VAL A 183 -0.46 -3.20 -6.00
C VAL A 183 -0.06 -2.36 -4.80
N ASP A 184 1.13 -1.77 -4.88
CA ASP A 184 1.53 -0.67 -4.01
C ASP A 184 0.81 0.62 -4.48
N GLU A 185 -0.36 0.86 -3.91
CA GLU A 185 -1.20 2.04 -4.14
C GLU A 185 -0.99 3.08 -3.03
N ALA A 186 0.21 3.19 -2.49
CA ALA A 186 0.50 4.09 -1.37
C ALA A 186 0.18 5.57 -1.66
N HIS A 187 0.17 5.98 -2.91
CA HIS A 187 -0.16 7.35 -3.34
C HIS A 187 -1.60 7.49 -3.88
N GLY A 188 -2.39 6.41 -3.89
CA GLY A 188 -3.76 6.38 -4.44
C GLY A 188 -4.88 6.16 -3.41
N ALA A 189 -4.61 6.28 -2.10
CA ALA A 189 -5.61 6.04 -1.07
C ALA A 189 -6.89 6.89 -1.22
N HIS A 190 -6.83 8.01 -1.92
CA HIS A 190 -7.94 8.93 -2.18
C HIS A 190 -8.77 8.57 -3.42
N PHE A 191 -8.35 7.62 -4.23
CA PHE A 191 -9.03 7.30 -5.50
C PHE A 191 -10.48 6.88 -5.33
N GLU A 192 -10.80 6.29 -4.20
CA GLU A 192 -12.17 5.82 -3.90
C GLU A 192 -13.16 6.97 -3.63
N PHE A 193 -12.70 8.21 -3.40
CA PHE A 193 -13.55 9.28 -2.88
C PHE A 193 -14.07 10.27 -3.95
N SER A 194 -13.73 10.08 -5.22
CA SER A 194 -14.28 10.88 -6.32
C SER A 194 -14.19 10.14 -7.64
N GLU A 195 -15.22 10.26 -8.47
CA GLU A 195 -15.24 9.75 -9.85
C GLU A 195 -14.27 10.51 -10.80
N GLU A 196 -13.75 11.64 -10.36
CA GLU A 196 -12.73 12.40 -11.10
C GLU A 196 -11.33 11.79 -10.97
N PHE A 197 -11.12 10.93 -9.99
CA PHE A 197 -9.86 10.19 -9.82
C PHE A 197 -9.83 8.92 -10.65
N PRO A 198 -8.63 8.38 -10.92
CA PRO A 198 -8.50 7.04 -11.50
C PRO A 198 -9.19 5.99 -10.65
N GLU A 199 -9.59 4.89 -11.26
CA GLU A 199 -10.13 3.74 -10.55
C GLU A 199 -9.11 3.17 -9.55
N SER A 200 -9.55 2.85 -8.32
CA SER A 200 -8.69 2.22 -7.32
C SER A 200 -8.28 0.81 -7.75
N ALA A 201 -7.08 0.38 -7.34
CA ALA A 201 -6.58 -0.95 -7.69
C ALA A 201 -7.45 -2.08 -7.13
N VAL A 202 -8.16 -1.86 -6.02
CA VAL A 202 -9.15 -2.81 -5.47
C VAL A 202 -10.29 -3.02 -6.47
N LYS A 203 -10.91 -1.95 -6.95
CA LYS A 203 -11.99 -2.02 -7.95
C LYS A 203 -11.52 -2.53 -9.31
N ALA A 204 -10.26 -2.25 -9.63
CA ALA A 204 -9.63 -2.77 -10.84
C ALA A 204 -9.32 -4.27 -10.77
N GLY A 205 -9.50 -4.92 -9.61
CA GLY A 205 -9.38 -6.36 -9.44
C GLY A 205 -8.03 -6.86 -8.95
N ALA A 206 -7.20 -6.00 -8.38
CA ALA A 206 -5.97 -6.45 -7.70
C ALA A 206 -6.31 -7.29 -6.45
N ASP A 207 -5.50 -8.32 -6.16
CA ASP A 207 -5.74 -9.26 -5.06
C ASP A 207 -5.30 -8.70 -3.73
N ILE A 208 -4.17 -7.97 -3.71
CA ILE A 208 -3.70 -7.25 -2.53
C ILE A 208 -3.38 -5.81 -2.94
N VAL A 209 -3.92 -4.85 -2.19
CA VAL A 209 -3.66 -3.42 -2.40
C VAL A 209 -3.21 -2.79 -1.10
N ILE A 210 -2.14 -2.01 -1.14
CA ILE A 210 -1.58 -1.33 0.03
C ILE A 210 -1.72 0.18 -0.14
N ASN A 211 -2.49 0.81 0.76
CA ASN A 211 -2.69 2.25 0.79
C ASN A 211 -1.95 2.90 1.96
N SER A 212 -1.18 3.96 1.71
CA SER A 212 -0.68 4.86 2.76
C SER A 212 -1.72 5.97 3.00
N ILE A 213 -2.51 5.83 4.04
CA ILE A 213 -3.60 6.77 4.32
C ILE A 213 -3.05 8.18 4.59
N HIS A 214 -1.95 8.26 5.35
CA HIS A 214 -1.31 9.52 5.74
C HIS A 214 -0.73 10.33 4.57
N LYS A 215 -0.55 9.76 3.38
CA LYS A 215 0.02 10.47 2.24
C LYS A 215 -0.99 11.39 1.57
N THR A 216 -2.20 10.93 1.38
CA THR A 216 -3.22 11.62 0.57
C THR A 216 -4.54 11.86 1.29
N LEU A 217 -4.76 11.27 2.46
CA LEU A 217 -5.93 11.47 3.31
C LEU A 217 -5.53 12.06 4.66
N PRO A 218 -6.44 12.72 5.39
CA PRO A 218 -6.16 13.33 6.70
C PRO A 218 -6.00 12.25 7.77
N ALA A 219 -4.77 11.78 7.95
CA ALA A 219 -4.41 10.76 8.93
C ALA A 219 -3.00 10.98 9.47
N LEU A 220 -2.72 10.45 10.65
CA LEU A 220 -1.39 10.52 11.26
C LEU A 220 -0.37 9.71 10.46
N THR A 221 0.90 10.11 10.54
CA THR A 221 2.02 9.41 9.90
C THR A 221 2.05 7.94 10.29
N GLN A 222 2.44 7.10 9.35
CA GLN A 222 2.46 5.62 9.40
C GLN A 222 1.11 4.92 9.29
N THR A 223 -0.02 5.64 9.26
CA THR A 223 -1.30 4.97 9.03
C THR A 223 -1.37 4.43 7.61
N ALA A 224 -1.72 3.16 7.49
CA ALA A 224 -1.88 2.48 6.22
C ALA A 224 -2.96 1.40 6.30
N LEU A 225 -3.46 0.99 5.16
CA LEU A 225 -4.39 -0.12 5.01
C LEU A 225 -3.82 -1.17 4.05
N LEU A 226 -4.12 -2.42 4.32
CA LEU A 226 -3.93 -3.53 3.40
C LEU A 226 -5.28 -4.12 3.08
N HIS A 227 -5.65 -4.09 1.81
CA HIS A 227 -6.89 -4.65 1.28
C HIS A 227 -6.60 -6.00 0.63
N ILE A 228 -7.46 -6.97 0.85
CA ILE A 228 -7.39 -8.31 0.25
C ILE A 228 -8.71 -8.59 -0.45
N SER A 229 -8.63 -9.07 -1.68
CA SER A 229 -9.75 -9.44 -2.52
C SER A 229 -9.50 -10.79 -3.20
N GLY A 230 -10.58 -11.57 -3.42
CA GLY A 230 -10.49 -12.87 -4.07
C GLY A 230 -9.87 -13.98 -3.21
N ASN A 231 -9.48 -15.08 -3.86
CA ASN A 231 -9.03 -16.30 -3.21
C ASN A 231 -7.60 -16.71 -3.57
N TYR A 232 -6.82 -15.81 -4.17
CA TYR A 232 -5.46 -16.11 -4.62
C TYR A 232 -4.42 -16.03 -3.50
N VAL A 233 -4.76 -15.37 -2.40
CA VAL A 233 -3.85 -15.15 -1.28
C VAL A 233 -4.46 -15.66 0.02
N ASP A 234 -3.67 -16.37 0.80
CA ASP A 234 -4.05 -16.83 2.13
C ASP A 234 -4.06 -15.65 3.10
N TYR A 235 -5.24 -15.32 3.61
CA TYR A 235 -5.43 -14.24 4.57
C TYR A 235 -4.64 -14.46 5.86
N ASP A 236 -4.64 -15.67 6.39
CA ASP A 236 -4.00 -15.97 7.67
C ASP A 236 -2.47 -15.86 7.56
N LEU A 237 -1.90 -16.24 6.41
CA LEU A 237 -0.47 -16.03 6.15
C LEU A 237 -0.12 -14.54 6.05
N SER A 238 -0.98 -13.71 5.46
CA SER A 238 -0.77 -12.26 5.43
C SER A 238 -0.83 -11.66 6.83
N LEU A 239 -1.75 -12.10 7.68
CA LEU A 239 -1.93 -11.62 9.05
C LEU A 239 -0.72 -11.95 9.95
N ILE A 240 -0.09 -13.10 9.78
CA ILE A 240 1.08 -13.52 10.56
C ILE A 240 2.28 -12.58 10.35
N HIS A 241 2.35 -11.90 9.21
CA HIS A 241 3.48 -11.03 8.85
C HIS A 241 3.22 -9.54 9.13
N ILE A 242 2.05 -9.18 9.61
CA ILE A 242 1.69 -7.83 10.08
C ILE A 242 2.08 -7.68 11.56
#